data_b27e591f2ecf3ded701639884a3065d0
#
_entry.id   b27e591f2ecf3ded701639884a3065d0
#
_cell.length_a   1.000
_cell.length_b   1.000
_cell.length_c   1.000
_cell.angle_alpha   90.00
_cell.angle_beta   90.00
_cell.angle_gamma   90.00
#
_symmetry.space_group_name_H-M   'P 1'
#
loop_
_entity.id
_entity.type
_entity.pdbx_description
1 polymer ?
#
loop_
_entity_poly.entity_id
_entity_poly.type
_entity_poly.pdbx_seq_one_letter_code
_entity_poly.pdbx_strand_id
1 'polypeptide(L)'
;MRWMGGRGSGNIEDRRGMGAVGAGGLGAGGVVLALIGYFVFGIDPSTTLGVVNGAGGQVAQQEGVRGTPADEAGRFVDVVSTSVDDVWTAIFRQQGQAYRPPAGVVLYDQATGTGCGMGQSAMGPFYCPPDQKVYLDLSFWQELETKFGAQGEAARAYVIAHEIGHHVQNLTGAAEQAQRMGARGAESGSVRLELQADCYAGVWVAHAPAVSGGQVALDPKDVEQGLTAAAAVGDDTLQRKSQGRVAPDSFTHGSSEQRMRWFRTGVTTGDPGACDTFRTPRL
;
A
#
# COMPACT_ATOMS: atom_id res chain seq x y z
N MET A 1 15.52 11.12 2.81
CA MET A 1 15.11 11.58 1.45
C MET A 1 14.91 13.11 1.43
N ARG A 2 14.84 13.73 0.26
CA ARG A 2 14.46 15.12 0.12
C ARG A 2 12.98 15.19 -0.28
N TRP A 3 12.19 16.00 0.42
CA TRP A 3 10.75 16.16 0.13
C TRP A 3 10.17 17.51 0.58
N MET A 4 10.79 18.19 1.54
CA MET A 4 10.24 19.40 2.19
C MET A 4 9.94 20.56 1.22
N GLY A 5 10.59 20.62 0.06
CA GLY A 5 10.30 21.61 -1.00
C GLY A 5 9.28 21.13 -2.03
N GLY A 6 8.78 19.89 -1.89
CA GLY A 6 7.84 19.30 -2.81
C GLY A 6 6.46 19.91 -2.75
N ARG A 7 5.73 19.84 -3.86
CA ARG A 7 4.35 20.29 -3.97
C ARG A 7 3.41 19.28 -3.31
N GLY A 8 2.44 19.75 -2.53
CA GLY A 8 1.24 19.00 -2.13
C GLY A 8 0.06 19.35 -3.05
N SER A 9 -0.78 18.38 -3.34
CA SER A 9 -2.02 18.56 -4.12
C SER A 9 -3.21 18.90 -3.24
N GLY A 10 -3.12 18.61 -1.93
CA GLY A 10 -4.25 18.67 -1.01
C GLY A 10 -5.26 17.52 -1.23
N ASN A 11 -4.90 16.47 -1.97
CA ASN A 11 -5.77 15.29 -2.16
C ASN A 11 -5.75 14.35 -0.94
N ILE A 12 -5.69 14.96 0.24
CA ILE A 12 -5.74 14.27 1.54
C ILE A 12 -7.12 14.45 2.15
N GLU A 13 -7.66 13.38 2.68
CA GLU A 13 -8.87 13.38 3.50
C GLU A 13 -8.48 12.98 4.93
N ASP A 14 -8.37 13.95 5.83
CA ASP A 14 -7.93 13.73 7.20
C ASP A 14 -9.12 13.40 8.10
N ARG A 15 -9.16 12.15 8.57
CA ARG A 15 -10.17 11.60 9.50
C ARG A 15 -9.57 11.34 10.88
N ARG A 16 -8.33 11.72 11.12
CA ARG A 16 -7.67 11.54 12.41
C ARG A 16 -8.41 12.32 13.51
N GLY A 17 -8.49 11.75 14.71
CA GLY A 17 -9.22 12.34 15.84
C GLY A 17 -10.74 12.28 15.74
N MET A 18 -11.32 11.74 14.66
CA MET A 18 -12.78 11.70 14.49
C MET A 18 -13.45 10.52 15.23
N GLY A 19 -12.68 9.62 15.80
CA GLY A 19 -13.18 8.39 16.42
C GLY A 19 -13.89 7.44 15.45
N ALA A 20 -13.92 6.16 15.71
CA ALA A 20 -14.65 5.18 14.90
C ALA A 20 -16.16 5.34 15.15
N VAL A 21 -16.85 6.20 14.40
CA VAL A 21 -18.32 6.31 14.46
C VAL A 21 -18.90 5.09 13.77
N GLY A 22 -19.55 4.23 14.55
CA GLY A 22 -20.27 3.07 14.06
C GLY A 22 -19.62 1.70 14.35
N ALA A 23 -18.56 1.62 15.15
CA ALA A 23 -18.10 0.36 15.72
C ALA A 23 -19.07 -0.10 16.85
N GLY A 24 -20.35 -0.18 16.54
CA GLY A 24 -21.31 -0.86 17.40
C GLY A 24 -20.98 -2.35 17.38
N GLY A 25 -20.14 -2.82 18.30
CA GLY A 25 -20.19 -4.19 18.71
C GLY A 25 -19.09 -5.17 18.35
N LEU A 26 -17.94 -4.75 17.88
CA LEU A 26 -16.79 -5.65 17.85
C LEU A 26 -15.76 -5.20 18.91
N GLY A 27 -15.87 -5.71 20.11
CA GLY A 27 -14.82 -5.59 21.12
C GLY A 27 -13.51 -6.21 20.60
N ALA A 28 -12.39 -5.94 21.29
CA ALA A 28 -11.05 -6.45 20.98
C ALA A 28 -10.98 -7.94 20.59
N GLY A 29 -11.94 -8.76 21.01
CA GLY A 29 -12.07 -10.16 20.63
C GLY A 29 -12.39 -10.42 19.16
N GLY A 30 -13.15 -9.54 18.47
CA GLY A 30 -13.51 -9.73 17.07
C GLY A 30 -12.34 -9.47 16.13
N VAL A 31 -11.48 -8.51 16.46
CA VAL A 31 -10.25 -8.21 15.73
C VAL A 31 -9.24 -9.35 15.87
N VAL A 32 -9.08 -9.89 17.08
CA VAL A 32 -8.21 -11.05 17.32
C VAL A 32 -8.68 -12.27 16.53
N LEU A 33 -10.00 -12.50 16.44
CA LEU A 33 -10.55 -13.61 15.66
C LEU A 33 -10.35 -13.42 14.15
N ALA A 34 -10.47 -12.21 13.62
CA ALA A 34 -10.21 -11.93 12.21
C ALA A 34 -8.71 -12.13 11.87
N LEU A 35 -7.82 -11.67 12.74
CA LEU A 35 -6.37 -11.89 12.59
C LEU A 35 -6.00 -13.37 12.72
N ILE A 36 -6.57 -14.10 13.69
CA ILE A 36 -6.38 -15.55 13.82
C ILE A 36 -6.95 -16.26 12.57
N GLY A 37 -8.11 -15.85 12.07
CA GLY A 37 -8.71 -16.37 10.85
C GLY A 37 -7.78 -16.16 9.64
N TYR A 38 -7.19 -15.00 9.51
CA TYR A 38 -6.26 -14.68 8.44
C TYR A 38 -4.92 -15.42 8.57
N PHE A 39 -4.26 -15.33 9.72
CA PHE A 39 -2.93 -15.90 9.91
C PHE A 39 -2.90 -17.42 10.15
N VAL A 40 -3.96 -18.00 10.75
CA VAL A 40 -4.00 -19.42 11.08
C VAL A 40 -4.75 -20.24 10.04
N PHE A 41 -5.87 -19.73 9.53
CA PHE A 41 -6.75 -20.47 8.60
C PHE A 41 -6.70 -19.92 7.18
N GLY A 42 -5.97 -18.79 6.97
CA GLY A 42 -5.84 -18.14 5.68
C GLY A 42 -7.18 -17.67 5.12
N ILE A 43 -8.14 -17.37 5.97
CA ILE A 43 -9.45 -16.85 5.58
C ILE A 43 -9.24 -15.35 5.28
N ASP A 44 -9.61 -14.92 4.07
CA ASP A 44 -9.56 -13.53 3.67
C ASP A 44 -10.25 -12.66 4.74
N PRO A 45 -9.60 -11.58 5.25
CA PRO A 45 -10.20 -10.71 6.25
C PRO A 45 -11.55 -10.14 5.81
N SER A 46 -11.73 -9.90 4.52
CA SER A 46 -13.01 -9.45 3.95
C SER A 46 -14.11 -10.49 4.10
N THR A 47 -13.76 -11.79 3.99
CA THR A 47 -14.72 -12.90 4.20
C THR A 47 -15.07 -13.05 5.66
N THR A 48 -14.09 -12.91 6.57
CA THR A 48 -14.33 -13.00 8.01
C THR A 48 -15.15 -11.80 8.51
N LEU A 49 -14.84 -10.60 8.02
CA LEU A 49 -15.58 -9.37 8.33
C LEU A 49 -16.97 -9.38 7.67
N GLY A 50 -17.11 -9.96 6.48
CA GLY A 50 -18.39 -10.15 5.81
C GLY A 50 -19.35 -11.06 6.57
N VAL A 51 -18.85 -12.12 7.19
CA VAL A 51 -19.66 -13.03 8.03
C VAL A 51 -20.06 -12.36 9.35
N VAL A 52 -19.18 -11.52 9.92
CA VAL A 52 -19.48 -10.77 11.15
C VAL A 52 -20.38 -9.56 10.89
N ASN A 53 -20.29 -8.95 9.71
CA ASN A 53 -21.18 -7.88 9.22
C ASN A 53 -22.47 -8.39 8.55
N GLY A 54 -22.74 -9.68 8.56
CA GLY A 54 -23.93 -10.31 7.96
C GLY A 54 -25.30 -9.89 8.52
N ALA A 55 -25.32 -8.84 9.32
CA ALA A 55 -26.51 -8.06 9.70
C ALA A 55 -26.45 -6.67 9.03
N GLY A 56 -26.46 -6.64 7.69
CA GLY A 56 -27.06 -5.59 6.85
C GLY A 56 -26.81 -4.10 7.16
N GLY A 57 -25.69 -3.69 7.68
CA GLY A 57 -25.38 -2.28 7.85
C GLY A 57 -24.31 -1.80 6.86
N GLN A 58 -24.65 -0.91 5.93
CA GLN A 58 -23.65 -0.13 5.22
C GLN A 58 -22.82 0.61 6.26
N VAL A 59 -21.49 0.36 6.26
CA VAL A 59 -20.57 1.12 7.11
C VAL A 59 -20.61 2.57 6.59
N ALA A 60 -21.14 3.48 7.39
CA ALA A 60 -21.20 4.88 7.02
C ALA A 60 -19.77 5.39 6.79
N GLN A 61 -19.49 5.83 5.58
CA GLN A 61 -18.24 6.51 5.29
C GLN A 61 -18.29 7.87 5.96
N GLN A 62 -17.38 8.10 6.87
CA GLN A 62 -17.21 9.38 7.53
C GLN A 62 -16.39 10.29 6.63
N GLU A 63 -16.91 11.47 6.29
CA GLU A 63 -16.13 12.45 5.54
C GLU A 63 -15.16 13.17 6.47
N GLY A 64 -13.87 13.16 6.09
CA GLY A 64 -12.80 13.86 6.79
C GLY A 64 -12.61 15.30 6.29
N VAL A 65 -11.69 16.01 6.92
CA VAL A 65 -11.25 17.33 6.46
C VAL A 65 -10.38 17.16 5.21
N ARG A 66 -10.76 17.78 4.11
CA ARG A 66 -9.98 17.72 2.87
C ARG A 66 -9.00 18.89 2.78
N GLY A 67 -7.82 18.58 2.24
CA GLY A 67 -6.75 19.56 2.02
C GLY A 67 -5.41 19.10 2.55
N THR A 68 -4.39 19.94 2.43
CA THR A 68 -3.06 19.67 2.98
C THR A 68 -3.07 19.74 4.50
N PRO A 69 -2.74 18.67 5.23
CA PRO A 69 -2.67 18.70 6.69
C PRO A 69 -1.62 19.70 7.21
N ALA A 70 -1.86 20.28 8.38
CA ALA A 70 -0.96 21.26 8.97
C ALA A 70 0.27 20.65 9.65
N ASP A 71 0.18 19.39 10.09
CA ASP A 71 1.27 18.66 10.73
C ASP A 71 2.27 18.10 9.72
N GLU A 72 3.51 17.84 10.19
CA GLU A 72 4.60 17.37 9.33
C GLU A 72 4.32 16.00 8.70
N ALA A 73 3.75 15.08 9.48
CA ALA A 73 3.48 13.72 8.99
C ALA A 73 2.40 13.73 7.90
N GLY A 74 1.35 14.51 8.06
CA GLY A 74 0.32 14.67 7.04
C GLY A 74 0.83 15.40 5.79
N ARG A 75 1.67 16.42 5.96
CA ARG A 75 2.34 17.10 4.82
C ARG A 75 3.28 16.15 4.07
N PHE A 76 4.00 15.30 4.79
CA PHE A 76 4.84 14.26 4.17
C PHE A 76 4.02 13.36 3.25
N VAL A 77 2.88 12.85 3.73
CA VAL A 77 1.97 12.03 2.92
C VAL A 77 1.48 12.79 1.70
N ASP A 78 1.05 14.06 1.85
CA ASP A 78 0.55 14.87 0.74
C ASP A 78 1.64 15.11 -0.34
N VAL A 79 2.85 15.45 0.07
CA VAL A 79 3.96 15.67 -0.88
C VAL A 79 4.37 14.38 -1.58
N VAL A 80 4.49 13.27 -0.85
CA VAL A 80 4.92 12.00 -1.44
C VAL A 80 3.85 11.47 -2.40
N SER A 81 2.58 11.42 -1.98
CA SER A 81 1.49 10.96 -2.86
C SER A 81 1.35 11.81 -4.11
N THR A 82 1.46 13.14 -3.96
CA THR A 82 1.46 14.06 -5.10
C THR A 82 2.63 13.79 -6.06
N SER A 83 3.83 13.54 -5.52
CA SER A 83 4.99 13.19 -6.34
C SER A 83 4.81 11.87 -7.10
N VAL A 84 4.16 10.88 -6.48
CA VAL A 84 3.82 9.60 -7.14
C VAL A 84 2.84 9.85 -8.28
N ASP A 85 1.78 10.62 -8.04
CA ASP A 85 0.77 10.97 -9.04
C ASP A 85 1.36 11.78 -10.22
N ASP A 86 2.28 12.70 -9.94
CA ASP A 86 2.99 13.47 -10.97
C ASP A 86 3.83 12.57 -11.87
N VAL A 87 4.54 11.59 -11.29
CA VAL A 87 5.32 10.60 -12.05
C VAL A 87 4.39 9.76 -12.94
N TRP A 88 3.31 9.21 -12.39
CA TRP A 88 2.37 8.43 -13.18
C TRP A 88 1.66 9.27 -14.25
N THR A 89 1.34 10.52 -13.96
CA THR A 89 0.82 11.47 -14.96
C THR A 89 1.78 11.64 -16.14
N ALA A 90 3.08 11.79 -15.84
CA ALA A 90 4.10 11.92 -16.90
C ALA A 90 4.22 10.65 -17.73
N ILE A 91 4.24 9.47 -17.08
CA ILE A 91 4.35 8.17 -17.75
C ILE A 91 3.14 7.89 -18.65
N PHE A 92 1.91 8.05 -18.14
CA PHE A 92 0.69 7.82 -18.92
C PHE A 92 0.61 8.78 -20.12
N ARG A 93 0.98 10.05 -19.91
CA ARG A 93 1.03 11.04 -21.01
C ARG A 93 2.02 10.64 -22.11
N GLN A 94 3.20 10.09 -21.75
CA GLN A 94 4.17 9.58 -22.73
C GLN A 94 3.60 8.40 -23.54
N GLN A 95 2.68 7.63 -22.96
CA GLN A 95 1.98 6.53 -23.62
C GLN A 95 0.71 6.98 -24.37
N GLY A 96 0.42 8.28 -24.44
CA GLY A 96 -0.79 8.83 -25.05
C GLY A 96 -2.06 8.60 -24.26
N GLN A 97 -1.95 8.31 -22.96
CA GLN A 97 -3.05 8.02 -22.05
C GLN A 97 -3.21 9.11 -20.99
N ALA A 98 -4.39 9.18 -20.39
CA ALA A 98 -4.67 10.07 -19.27
C ALA A 98 -4.61 9.28 -17.94
N TYR A 99 -3.76 9.71 -17.03
CA TYR A 99 -3.76 9.23 -15.65
C TYR A 99 -4.86 9.93 -14.85
N ARG A 100 -5.55 9.19 -14.01
CA ARG A 100 -6.48 9.72 -13.01
C ARG A 100 -5.94 9.35 -11.64
N PRO A 101 -5.61 10.34 -10.78
CA PRO A 101 -5.16 10.08 -9.41
C PRO A 101 -6.20 9.31 -8.60
N PRO A 102 -5.81 8.68 -7.49
CA PRO A 102 -6.75 8.16 -6.51
C PRO A 102 -7.79 9.22 -6.10
N ALA A 103 -9.00 8.79 -5.76
CA ALA A 103 -10.05 9.69 -5.30
C ALA A 103 -9.71 10.41 -3.97
N GLY A 104 -8.68 9.95 -3.28
CA GLY A 104 -8.10 10.56 -2.11
C GLY A 104 -7.12 9.63 -1.39
N VAL A 105 -6.27 10.24 -0.58
CA VAL A 105 -5.47 9.54 0.43
C VAL A 105 -6.08 9.86 1.79
N VAL A 106 -6.61 8.85 2.47
CA VAL A 106 -7.32 8.99 3.75
C VAL A 106 -6.36 8.72 4.89
N LEU A 107 -6.20 9.71 5.77
CA LEU A 107 -5.51 9.54 7.05
C LEU A 107 -6.56 9.23 8.13
N TYR A 108 -6.32 8.19 8.92
CA TYR A 108 -7.26 7.80 9.98
C TYR A 108 -6.53 7.25 11.21
N ASP A 109 -7.26 7.11 12.31
CA ASP A 109 -6.77 6.50 13.55
C ASP A 109 -7.58 5.23 13.85
N GLN A 110 -6.89 4.10 14.01
CA GLN A 110 -7.40 2.80 14.43
C GLN A 110 -8.38 2.13 13.45
N ALA A 111 -9.50 2.79 13.11
CA ALA A 111 -10.50 2.23 12.21
C ALA A 111 -11.25 3.32 11.45
N THR A 112 -11.64 3.01 10.20
CA THR A 112 -12.43 3.90 9.33
C THR A 112 -13.32 3.11 8.38
N GLY A 113 -14.48 3.68 8.03
CA GLY A 113 -15.34 3.14 6.96
C GLY A 113 -14.73 3.37 5.58
N THR A 114 -14.72 2.34 4.73
CA THR A 114 -14.19 2.38 3.37
C THR A 114 -15.16 1.73 2.38
N GLY A 115 -14.92 1.90 1.08
CA GLY A 115 -15.65 1.16 0.05
C GLY A 115 -15.45 -0.36 0.10
N CYS A 116 -14.40 -0.81 0.77
CA CYS A 116 -14.07 -2.22 0.99
C CYS A 116 -14.57 -2.78 2.33
N GLY A 117 -15.35 -2.01 3.09
CA GLY A 117 -15.79 -2.35 4.44
C GLY A 117 -15.05 -1.55 5.51
N MET A 118 -14.88 -2.14 6.70
CA MET A 118 -14.17 -1.50 7.79
C MET A 118 -12.65 -1.66 7.63
N GLY A 119 -11.94 -0.56 7.41
CA GLY A 119 -10.48 -0.50 7.48
C GLY A 119 -10.02 -0.40 8.93
N GLN A 120 -8.95 -1.13 9.27
CA GLN A 120 -8.37 -1.16 10.63
C GLN A 120 -6.85 -1.03 10.56
N SER A 121 -6.24 -0.37 11.53
CA SER A 121 -4.78 -0.20 11.65
C SER A 121 -4.01 -1.52 11.57
N ALA A 122 -4.58 -2.59 12.13
CA ALA A 122 -3.97 -3.93 12.12
C ALA A 122 -3.81 -4.52 10.71
N MET A 123 -4.51 -3.98 9.70
CA MET A 123 -4.37 -4.40 8.30
C MET A 123 -3.18 -3.71 7.61
N GLY A 124 -2.58 -2.70 8.24
CA GLY A 124 -1.61 -1.82 7.62
C GLY A 124 -2.24 -0.83 6.63
N PRO A 125 -1.43 -0.08 5.89
CA PRO A 125 -1.86 0.71 4.74
C PRO A 125 -2.50 -0.16 3.66
N PHE A 126 -3.46 0.38 2.92
CA PHE A 126 -4.08 -0.35 1.81
C PHE A 126 -4.75 0.58 0.80
N TYR A 127 -4.86 0.10 -0.44
CA TYR A 127 -5.70 0.69 -1.48
C TYR A 127 -7.04 -0.05 -1.57
N CYS A 128 -8.13 0.69 -1.70
CA CYS A 128 -9.48 0.13 -1.86
C CYS A 128 -10.01 0.38 -3.28
N PRO A 129 -10.12 -0.64 -4.15
CA PRO A 129 -10.56 -0.46 -5.54
C PRO A 129 -11.98 0.10 -5.70
N PRO A 130 -13.01 -0.30 -4.90
CA PRO A 130 -14.37 0.22 -5.04
C PRO A 130 -14.51 1.74 -4.88
N ASP A 131 -13.76 2.37 -3.98
CA ASP A 131 -13.78 3.82 -3.78
C ASP A 131 -12.56 4.55 -4.31
N GLN A 132 -11.58 3.78 -4.83
CA GLN A 132 -10.34 4.28 -5.42
C GLN A 132 -9.52 5.17 -4.47
N LYS A 133 -9.54 4.86 -3.18
CA LYS A 133 -8.81 5.60 -2.15
C LYS A 133 -7.68 4.77 -1.54
N VAL A 134 -6.61 5.45 -1.16
CA VAL A 134 -5.54 4.90 -0.32
C VAL A 134 -5.85 5.22 1.13
N TYR A 135 -5.65 4.27 2.03
CA TYR A 135 -5.93 4.39 3.46
C TYR A 135 -4.66 4.19 4.28
N LEU A 136 -4.35 5.15 5.15
CA LEU A 136 -3.14 5.17 5.96
C LEU A 136 -3.49 5.50 7.41
N ASP A 137 -3.20 4.57 8.33
CA ASP A 137 -3.06 4.89 9.74
C ASP A 137 -1.59 5.21 10.03
N LEU A 138 -1.31 6.44 10.43
CA LEU A 138 0.07 6.87 10.65
C LEU A 138 0.75 6.20 11.85
N SER A 139 0.01 5.51 12.72
CA SER A 139 0.58 4.65 13.76
C SER A 139 1.37 3.49 13.17
N PHE A 140 1.06 3.07 11.93
CA PHE A 140 1.82 2.07 11.20
C PHE A 140 3.29 2.45 10.99
N TRP A 141 3.62 3.74 10.94
CA TRP A 141 5.02 4.19 10.85
C TRP A 141 5.85 3.73 12.04
N GLN A 142 5.26 3.78 13.25
CA GLN A 142 5.92 3.28 14.45
C GLN A 142 6.06 1.75 14.40
N GLU A 143 5.06 1.04 13.90
CA GLU A 143 5.14 -0.41 13.73
C GLU A 143 6.20 -0.81 12.70
N LEU A 144 6.28 -0.08 11.59
CA LEU A 144 7.29 -0.29 10.56
C LEU A 144 8.71 -0.20 11.12
N GLU A 145 8.95 0.75 12.02
CA GLU A 145 10.23 0.91 12.71
C GLU A 145 10.47 -0.14 13.80
N THR A 146 9.51 -0.31 14.70
CA THR A 146 9.73 -1.10 15.94
C THR A 146 9.54 -2.59 15.75
N LYS A 147 8.52 -2.98 14.96
CA LYS A 147 8.20 -4.41 14.71
C LYS A 147 8.93 -4.95 13.49
N PHE A 148 9.10 -4.12 12.46
CA PHE A 148 9.64 -4.56 11.18
C PHE A 148 11.09 -4.13 10.95
N GLY A 149 11.61 -3.17 11.73
CA GLY A 149 12.99 -2.70 11.64
C GLY A 149 13.27 -1.83 10.40
N ALA A 150 12.23 -1.43 9.70
CA ALA A 150 12.33 -0.55 8.53
C ALA A 150 12.16 0.91 8.96
N GLN A 151 13.27 1.62 9.11
CA GLN A 151 13.33 2.99 9.61
C GLN A 151 13.47 4.00 8.47
N GLY A 152 13.03 5.22 8.74
CA GLY A 152 13.29 6.38 7.90
C GLY A 152 12.14 6.77 6.98
N GLU A 153 12.23 7.99 6.46
CA GLU A 153 11.20 8.57 5.60
C GLU A 153 11.04 7.81 4.27
N ALA A 154 12.13 7.30 3.72
CA ALA A 154 12.08 6.57 2.46
C ALA A 154 11.36 5.21 2.58
N ALA A 155 11.41 4.56 3.74
CA ALA A 155 10.61 3.37 4.03
C ALA A 155 9.10 3.68 4.01
N ARG A 156 8.70 4.80 4.61
CA ARG A 156 7.31 5.29 4.59
C ARG A 156 6.87 5.71 3.19
N ALA A 157 7.75 6.39 2.45
CA ALA A 157 7.49 6.82 1.07
C ALA A 157 7.31 5.62 0.13
N TYR A 158 8.11 4.54 0.30
CA TYR A 158 7.92 3.29 -0.42
C TYR A 158 6.51 2.72 -0.22
N VAL A 159 6.02 2.69 1.03
CA VAL A 159 4.66 2.18 1.33
C VAL A 159 3.60 3.01 0.59
N ILE A 160 3.68 4.34 0.65
CA ILE A 160 2.71 5.22 -0.05
C ILE A 160 2.75 4.97 -1.57
N ALA A 161 3.95 4.85 -2.14
CA ALA A 161 4.11 4.59 -3.58
C ALA A 161 3.60 3.21 -3.99
N HIS A 162 3.75 2.19 -3.12
CA HIS A 162 3.22 0.85 -3.30
C HIS A 162 1.69 0.85 -3.36
N GLU A 163 1.03 1.53 -2.41
CA GLU A 163 -0.43 1.62 -2.39
C GLU A 163 -1.00 2.37 -3.61
N ILE A 164 -0.32 3.43 -4.07
CA ILE A 164 -0.68 4.10 -5.33
C ILE A 164 -0.37 3.18 -6.52
N GLY A 165 0.64 2.32 -6.44
CA GLY A 165 0.89 1.25 -7.40
C GLY A 165 -0.32 0.34 -7.61
N HIS A 166 -1.05 -0.03 -6.55
CA HIS A 166 -2.31 -0.76 -6.66
C HIS A 166 -3.41 0.04 -7.37
N HIS A 167 -3.43 1.37 -7.21
CA HIS A 167 -4.34 2.21 -7.99
C HIS A 167 -3.99 2.16 -9.48
N VAL A 168 -2.72 2.24 -9.85
CA VAL A 168 -2.26 2.08 -11.24
C VAL A 168 -2.67 0.73 -11.81
N GLN A 169 -2.54 -0.34 -11.04
CA GLN A 169 -2.98 -1.70 -11.42
C GLN A 169 -4.48 -1.78 -11.66
N ASN A 170 -5.27 -1.08 -10.86
CA ASN A 170 -6.72 -0.98 -11.06
C ASN A 170 -7.03 -0.26 -12.39
N LEU A 171 -6.32 0.82 -12.72
CA LEU A 171 -6.50 1.57 -13.97
C LEU A 171 -6.08 0.75 -15.21
N THR A 172 -5.07 -0.10 -15.08
CA THR A 172 -4.49 -0.88 -16.20
C THR A 172 -5.10 -2.28 -16.36
N GLY A 173 -6.00 -2.69 -15.47
CA GLY A 173 -6.64 -4.02 -15.48
C GLY A 173 -5.77 -5.15 -14.93
N ALA A 174 -4.59 -4.87 -14.37
CA ALA A 174 -3.73 -5.88 -13.77
C ALA A 174 -4.38 -6.56 -12.56
N ALA A 175 -5.20 -5.83 -11.79
CA ALA A 175 -5.94 -6.38 -10.67
C ALA A 175 -6.92 -7.48 -11.09
N GLU A 176 -7.65 -7.30 -12.20
CA GLU A 176 -8.53 -8.32 -12.76
C GLU A 176 -7.75 -9.54 -13.28
N GLN A 177 -6.58 -9.31 -13.87
CA GLN A 177 -5.70 -10.39 -14.31
C GLN A 177 -5.24 -11.24 -13.13
N ALA A 178 -4.84 -10.61 -12.02
CA ALA A 178 -4.44 -11.29 -10.78
C ALA A 178 -5.54 -12.19 -10.23
N GLN A 179 -6.79 -11.70 -10.18
CA GLN A 179 -7.92 -12.47 -9.67
C GLN A 179 -8.10 -13.79 -10.43
N ARG A 180 -7.86 -13.81 -11.75
CA ARG A 180 -7.96 -15.02 -12.58
C ARG A 180 -6.86 -16.06 -12.31
N MET A 181 -5.74 -15.64 -11.71
CA MET A 181 -4.58 -16.51 -11.43
C MET A 181 -4.56 -17.07 -10.00
N GLY A 182 -5.60 -16.78 -9.20
CA GLY A 182 -5.73 -17.28 -7.83
C GLY A 182 -5.08 -16.38 -6.78
N ALA A 183 -5.53 -16.53 -5.55
CA ALA A 183 -5.21 -15.64 -4.43
C ALA A 183 -4.04 -16.11 -3.55
N ARG A 184 -3.57 -17.35 -3.67
CA ARG A 184 -2.58 -17.93 -2.77
C ARG A 184 -1.54 -18.77 -3.48
N GLY A 185 -0.34 -18.79 -2.89
CA GLY A 185 0.83 -19.51 -3.38
C GLY A 185 1.91 -18.57 -3.87
N ALA A 186 3.15 -19.03 -3.83
CA ALA A 186 4.34 -18.23 -4.14
C ALA A 186 4.35 -17.64 -5.58
N GLU A 187 3.52 -18.16 -6.48
CA GLU A 187 3.38 -17.70 -7.87
C GLU A 187 1.95 -17.28 -8.22
N SER A 188 1.09 -17.10 -7.20
CA SER A 188 -0.31 -16.71 -7.38
C SER A 188 -0.46 -15.33 -8.01
N GLY A 189 -1.68 -15.04 -8.51
CA GLY A 189 -2.03 -13.73 -9.00
C GLY A 189 -1.86 -12.64 -7.96
N SER A 190 -2.19 -12.91 -6.69
CA SER A 190 -1.97 -11.96 -5.59
C SER A 190 -0.49 -11.64 -5.43
N VAL A 191 0.39 -12.64 -5.35
CA VAL A 191 1.84 -12.41 -5.25
C VAL A 191 2.34 -11.60 -6.46
N ARG A 192 1.92 -11.91 -7.67
CA ARG A 192 2.30 -11.17 -8.87
C ARG A 192 1.85 -9.71 -8.82
N LEU A 193 0.65 -9.45 -8.30
CA LEU A 193 0.11 -8.11 -8.12
C LEU A 193 0.96 -7.30 -7.13
N GLU A 194 1.27 -7.87 -5.99
CA GLU A 194 2.11 -7.25 -4.96
C GLU A 194 3.52 -6.90 -5.48
N LEU A 195 4.16 -7.84 -6.14
CA LEU A 195 5.50 -7.64 -6.70
C LEU A 195 5.52 -6.58 -7.81
N GLN A 196 4.43 -6.46 -8.58
CA GLN A 196 4.30 -5.39 -9.55
C GLN A 196 4.12 -4.03 -8.87
N ALA A 197 3.37 -3.93 -7.76
CA ALA A 197 3.24 -2.71 -6.99
C ALA A 197 4.59 -2.29 -6.38
N ASP A 198 5.41 -3.24 -5.91
CA ASP A 198 6.79 -2.98 -5.49
C ASP A 198 7.63 -2.39 -6.62
N CYS A 199 7.53 -2.97 -7.82
CA CYS A 199 8.23 -2.46 -8.99
C CYS A 199 7.77 -1.05 -9.36
N TYR A 200 6.48 -0.77 -9.31
CA TYR A 200 5.92 0.56 -9.56
C TYR A 200 6.38 1.59 -8.54
N ALA A 201 6.53 1.21 -7.27
CA ALA A 201 7.16 2.07 -6.27
C ALA A 201 8.62 2.39 -6.65
N GLY A 202 9.36 1.41 -7.19
CA GLY A 202 10.71 1.61 -7.71
C GLY A 202 10.75 2.53 -8.93
N VAL A 203 9.80 2.41 -9.84
CA VAL A 203 9.65 3.32 -11.00
C VAL A 203 9.45 4.77 -10.54
N TRP A 204 8.61 4.99 -9.53
CA TRP A 204 8.48 6.32 -8.92
C TRP A 204 9.82 6.85 -8.41
N VAL A 205 10.58 6.05 -7.66
CA VAL A 205 11.90 6.46 -7.13
C VAL A 205 12.82 6.93 -8.26
N ALA A 206 12.85 6.22 -9.39
CA ALA A 206 13.67 6.56 -10.54
C ALA A 206 13.30 7.90 -11.19
N HIS A 207 12.01 8.24 -11.24
CA HIS A 207 11.50 9.41 -11.95
C HIS A 207 11.26 10.63 -11.07
N ALA A 208 11.05 10.46 -9.76
CA ALA A 208 10.70 11.52 -8.84
C ALA A 208 11.64 12.73 -8.89
N PRO A 209 12.98 12.58 -8.98
CA PRO A 209 13.88 13.74 -9.07
C PRO A 209 13.66 14.57 -10.33
N ALA A 210 13.50 13.92 -11.48
CA ALA A 210 13.32 14.62 -12.76
C ALA A 210 11.96 15.32 -12.83
N VAL A 211 10.88 14.63 -12.43
CA VAL A 211 9.52 15.16 -12.49
C VAL A 211 9.29 16.30 -11.50
N SER A 212 9.88 16.22 -10.30
CA SER A 212 9.74 17.26 -9.26
C SER A 212 10.76 18.41 -9.37
N GLY A 213 11.62 18.42 -10.40
CA GLY A 213 12.72 19.38 -10.48
C GLY A 213 13.73 19.27 -9.31
N GLY A 214 13.90 18.05 -8.77
CA GLY A 214 14.81 17.75 -7.66
C GLY A 214 14.24 18.05 -6.27
N GLN A 215 12.97 18.47 -6.17
CA GLN A 215 12.33 18.75 -4.88
C GLN A 215 12.02 17.46 -4.11
N VAL A 216 11.65 16.38 -4.82
CA VAL A 216 11.53 15.04 -4.25
C VAL A 216 12.62 14.17 -4.86
N ALA A 217 13.51 13.65 -4.01
CA ALA A 217 14.63 12.83 -4.45
C ALA A 217 15.04 11.85 -3.36
N LEU A 218 15.39 10.65 -3.78
CA LEU A 218 15.92 9.58 -2.94
C LEU A 218 17.37 9.31 -3.34
N ASP A 219 18.25 9.22 -2.35
CA ASP A 219 19.64 8.84 -2.53
C ASP A 219 19.81 7.30 -2.39
N PRO A 220 20.99 6.73 -2.62
CA PRO A 220 21.20 5.27 -2.48
C PRO A 220 20.86 4.72 -1.09
N LYS A 221 21.04 5.52 -0.03
CA LYS A 221 20.70 5.14 1.34
C LYS A 221 19.19 5.06 1.55
N ASP A 222 18.46 5.98 0.92
CA ASP A 222 17.00 5.98 0.89
C ASP A 222 16.45 4.76 0.16
N VAL A 223 17.08 4.37 -0.96
CA VAL A 223 16.72 3.14 -1.70
C VAL A 223 16.91 1.90 -0.82
N GLU A 224 17.98 1.84 -0.01
CA GLU A 224 18.18 0.75 0.95
C GLU A 224 17.11 0.71 2.04
N GLN A 225 16.61 1.86 2.51
CA GLN A 225 15.49 1.93 3.44
C GLN A 225 14.21 1.35 2.80
N GLY A 226 13.93 1.70 1.54
CA GLY A 226 12.81 1.13 0.77
C GLY A 226 12.94 -0.39 0.59
N LEU A 227 14.14 -0.88 0.25
CA LEU A 227 14.43 -2.32 0.15
C LEU A 227 14.22 -3.04 1.50
N THR A 228 14.63 -2.41 2.60
CA THR A 228 14.42 -2.94 3.94
C THR A 228 12.93 -3.03 4.27
N ALA A 229 12.16 -1.99 3.92
CA ALA A 229 10.71 -2.00 4.09
C ALA A 229 10.04 -3.11 3.26
N ALA A 230 10.40 -3.25 1.98
CA ALA A 230 9.90 -4.31 1.12
C ALA A 230 10.20 -5.71 1.69
N ALA A 231 11.43 -5.94 2.18
CA ALA A 231 11.81 -7.20 2.80
C ALA A 231 11.05 -7.49 4.10
N ALA A 232 10.81 -6.45 4.89
CA ALA A 232 10.20 -6.57 6.22
C ALA A 232 8.75 -7.05 6.17
N VAL A 233 8.03 -6.74 5.10
CA VAL A 233 6.64 -7.12 4.88
C VAL A 233 6.47 -8.33 3.93
N GLY A 234 7.55 -9.05 3.62
CA GLY A 234 7.48 -10.32 2.90
C GLY A 234 6.85 -11.43 3.73
N ASP A 235 6.03 -12.27 3.09
CA ASP A 235 5.29 -13.36 3.75
C ASP A 235 6.21 -14.30 4.53
N ASP A 236 7.38 -14.62 4.00
CA ASP A 236 8.36 -15.48 4.67
C ASP A 236 8.88 -14.86 5.96
N THR A 237 9.11 -13.55 5.98
CA THR A 237 9.54 -12.82 7.18
C THR A 237 8.41 -12.72 8.20
N LEU A 238 7.20 -12.38 7.78
CA LEU A 238 6.03 -12.29 8.64
C LEU A 238 5.68 -13.64 9.26
N GLN A 239 5.64 -14.70 8.46
CA GLN A 239 5.34 -16.07 8.92
C GLN A 239 6.40 -16.60 9.87
N ARG A 240 7.69 -16.35 9.59
CA ARG A 240 8.77 -16.76 10.49
C ARG A 240 8.66 -16.09 11.85
N LYS A 241 8.33 -14.78 11.87
CA LYS A 241 8.14 -14.02 13.12
C LYS A 241 6.90 -14.44 13.90
N SER A 242 5.79 -14.74 13.23
CA SER A 242 4.50 -15.03 13.88
C SER A 242 4.29 -16.51 14.18
N GLN A 243 4.79 -17.42 13.33
CA GLN A 243 4.49 -18.86 13.38
C GLN A 243 5.75 -19.74 13.50
N GLY A 244 6.96 -19.15 13.41
CA GLY A 244 8.24 -19.89 13.47
C GLY A 244 8.53 -20.75 12.24
N ARG A 245 7.65 -20.79 11.23
CA ARG A 245 7.78 -21.58 10.00
C ARG A 245 7.30 -20.79 8.80
N VAL A 246 7.81 -21.15 7.61
CA VAL A 246 7.41 -20.54 6.33
C VAL A 246 6.62 -21.56 5.52
N ALA A 247 5.50 -21.13 4.95
CA ALA A 247 4.59 -21.92 4.12
C ALA A 247 4.31 -21.21 2.79
N PRO A 248 5.14 -21.41 1.74
CA PRO A 248 5.02 -20.69 0.48
C PRO A 248 3.66 -20.85 -0.22
N ASP A 249 2.98 -21.98 -0.03
CA ASP A 249 1.65 -22.23 -0.59
C ASP A 249 0.57 -21.30 -0.02
N SER A 250 0.85 -20.62 1.09
CA SER A 250 -0.05 -19.63 1.70
C SER A 250 0.34 -18.19 1.43
N PHE A 251 1.37 -17.94 0.63
CA PHE A 251 1.80 -16.58 0.30
C PHE A 251 0.72 -15.81 -0.44
N THR A 252 0.61 -14.55 -0.11
CA THR A 252 -0.30 -13.58 -0.73
C THR A 252 0.42 -12.32 -1.20
N HIS A 253 1.61 -12.01 -0.60
CA HIS A 253 2.42 -10.83 -0.89
C HIS A 253 3.79 -11.15 -1.48
N GLY A 254 4.21 -12.42 -1.44
CA GLY A 254 5.51 -12.87 -1.91
C GLY A 254 6.60 -12.85 -0.84
N SER A 255 7.75 -13.43 -1.16
CA SER A 255 8.88 -13.48 -0.25
C SER A 255 9.62 -12.13 -0.19
N SER A 256 10.35 -11.90 0.90
CA SER A 256 11.23 -10.75 1.06
C SER A 256 12.20 -10.57 -0.11
N GLU A 257 12.77 -11.68 -0.62
CA GLU A 257 13.68 -11.67 -1.77
C GLU A 257 12.97 -11.21 -3.04
N GLN A 258 11.77 -11.72 -3.31
CA GLN A 258 10.96 -11.33 -4.47
C GLN A 258 10.61 -9.84 -4.41
N ARG A 259 10.12 -9.36 -3.27
CA ARG A 259 9.73 -7.96 -3.07
C ARG A 259 10.92 -7.00 -3.28
N MET A 260 12.06 -7.28 -2.67
CA MET A 260 13.29 -6.49 -2.90
C MET A 260 13.73 -6.51 -4.36
N ARG A 261 13.65 -7.66 -5.03
CA ARG A 261 14.03 -7.80 -6.44
C ARG A 261 13.19 -6.89 -7.31
N TRP A 262 11.87 -6.93 -7.17
CA TRP A 262 10.98 -6.17 -8.01
C TRP A 262 11.04 -4.67 -7.73
N PHE A 263 11.14 -4.26 -6.47
CA PHE A 263 11.41 -2.86 -6.15
C PHE A 263 12.71 -2.36 -6.79
N ARG A 264 13.79 -3.14 -6.67
CA ARG A 264 15.09 -2.81 -7.32
C ARG A 264 14.99 -2.77 -8.85
N THR A 265 14.19 -3.64 -9.46
CA THR A 265 13.93 -3.62 -10.91
C THR A 265 13.34 -2.28 -11.32
N GLY A 266 12.31 -1.81 -10.62
CA GLY A 266 11.70 -0.50 -10.87
C GLY A 266 12.69 0.64 -10.71
N VAL A 267 13.45 0.66 -9.60
CA VAL A 267 14.47 1.70 -9.35
C VAL A 267 15.54 1.74 -10.44
N THR A 268 15.98 0.58 -10.91
CA THR A 268 17.10 0.50 -11.85
C THR A 268 16.68 0.82 -13.29
N THR A 269 15.49 0.40 -13.68
CA THR A 269 15.03 0.56 -15.06
C THR A 269 14.22 1.84 -15.28
N GLY A 270 13.45 2.26 -14.27
CA GLY A 270 12.45 3.32 -14.42
C GLY A 270 11.35 2.98 -15.42
N ASP A 271 11.33 1.78 -15.98
CA ASP A 271 10.40 1.37 -17.04
C ASP A 271 9.24 0.53 -16.45
N PRO A 272 7.98 1.02 -16.50
CA PRO A 272 6.83 0.22 -16.10
C PRO A 272 6.69 -1.09 -16.90
N GLY A 273 7.18 -1.14 -18.14
CA GLY A 273 7.18 -2.35 -18.96
C GLY A 273 8.08 -3.45 -18.39
N ALA A 274 9.14 -3.09 -17.64
CA ALA A 274 9.97 -4.04 -16.90
C ALA A 274 9.29 -4.65 -15.67
N CYS A 275 8.13 -4.11 -15.26
CA CYS A 275 7.34 -4.57 -14.13
C CYS A 275 6.30 -5.66 -14.49
N ASP A 276 6.45 -6.34 -15.61
CA ASP A 276 5.50 -7.39 -16.03
C ASP A 276 5.72 -8.69 -15.23
N THR A 277 5.19 -8.70 -14.01
CA THR A 277 5.22 -9.87 -13.12
C THR A 277 4.30 -10.99 -13.61
N PHE A 278 3.38 -10.71 -14.52
CA PHE A 278 2.37 -11.68 -14.98
C PHE A 278 2.88 -12.59 -16.09
N ARG A 279 3.89 -12.14 -16.86
CA ARG A 279 4.47 -12.92 -17.96
C ARG A 279 5.84 -13.50 -17.66
N THR A 280 6.45 -13.08 -16.55
CA THR A 280 7.76 -13.62 -16.18
C THR A 280 7.63 -15.06 -15.67
N PRO A 281 8.54 -15.96 -16.07
CA PRO A 281 8.60 -17.32 -15.52
C PRO A 281 9.27 -17.37 -14.14
N ARG A 282 9.89 -16.27 -13.69
CA ARG A 282 10.59 -16.18 -12.40
C ARG A 282 10.19 -14.88 -11.69
N LEU A 283 9.52 -15.01 -10.57
CA LEU A 283 9.18 -13.92 -9.66
C LEU A 283 10.33 -13.53 -8.75
#